data_d308ae2f25e0bdbca5f07b898ad20722
#
_entry.id   d308ae2f25e0bdbca5f07b898ad20722
#
_cell.length_a   1.000
_cell.length_b   1.000
_cell.length_c   1.000
_cell.angle_alpha   90.00
_cell.angle_beta   90.00
_cell.angle_gamma   90.00
#
_symmetry.space_group_name_H-M   'P 1'
#
loop_
_entity.id
_entity.type
_entity.pdbx_description
1 polymer ?
#
loop_
_entity_poly.entity_id
_entity_poly.type
_entity_poly.pdbx_seq_one_letter_code
_entity_poly.pdbx_strand_id
1 'polypeptide(L)'
;MALIDIGGGTTDITIFKDGIIRHTAVIPFGGNVITKDIQEGCTVMHDQAEKLKVRFGSALAEEIYDNRIITIPGLRGREHKEISEKNLSRIIQARVEEIFDYVFWEIRRSGFEKKLIAGLVLTGGGSLLKHINLLAEYHTGMNCRKGQPIEHLAHGYSSALASPIYATGIGLLIHAINNEEIKKQLEETTEEAVLNGEDSPVAMGRQQENKWIKKIFTYTKEFFEADPDIDC
;
A
#
# COMPACT_ATOMS: atom_id res chain seq x y z
N MET A 1 -12.81 11.99 -1.81
CA MET A 1 -11.34 11.85 -1.95
C MET A 1 -11.04 10.59 -2.74
N ALA A 2 -9.90 10.54 -3.42
CA ALA A 2 -9.35 9.29 -3.94
C ALA A 2 -8.14 8.89 -3.10
N LEU A 3 -8.16 7.67 -2.58
CA LEU A 3 -7.03 7.02 -1.92
C LEU A 3 -6.28 6.19 -2.96
N ILE A 4 -4.96 6.39 -3.04
CA ILE A 4 -4.09 5.71 -3.99
C ILE A 4 -2.98 5.04 -3.19
N ASP A 5 -3.02 3.71 -3.15
CA ASP A 5 -1.99 2.88 -2.51
C ASP A 5 -0.99 2.41 -3.56
N ILE A 6 0.20 3.00 -3.55
CA ILE A 6 1.28 2.63 -4.47
C ILE A 6 2.15 1.59 -3.79
N GLY A 7 1.80 0.33 -4.04
CA GLY A 7 2.56 -0.83 -3.55
C GLY A 7 3.81 -1.12 -4.38
N GLY A 8 4.38 -2.31 -4.18
CA GLY A 8 5.49 -2.81 -4.99
C GLY A 8 5.05 -3.27 -6.37
N GLY A 9 4.04 -4.14 -6.44
CA GLY A 9 3.54 -4.74 -7.69
C GLY A 9 2.29 -4.10 -8.26
N THR A 10 1.48 -3.44 -7.45
CA THR A 10 0.21 -2.83 -7.85
C THR A 10 0.09 -1.40 -7.34
N THR A 11 -0.80 -0.65 -7.98
CA THR A 11 -1.31 0.63 -7.49
C THR A 11 -2.83 0.51 -7.38
N ASP A 12 -3.33 0.59 -6.16
CA ASP A 12 -4.74 0.40 -5.85
C ASP A 12 -5.42 1.75 -5.66
N ILE A 13 -6.58 1.94 -6.29
CA ILE A 13 -7.35 3.18 -6.28
C ILE A 13 -8.66 2.91 -5.59
N THR A 14 -9.00 3.73 -4.60
CA THR A 14 -10.32 3.68 -3.94
C THR A 14 -10.89 5.08 -3.84
N ILE A 15 -12.06 5.31 -4.43
CA ILE A 15 -12.75 6.59 -4.40
C ILE A 15 -13.83 6.56 -3.32
N PHE A 16 -13.74 7.50 -2.40
CA PHE A 16 -14.70 7.70 -1.33
C PHE A 16 -15.53 8.96 -1.59
N LYS A 17 -16.84 8.84 -1.41
CA LYS A 17 -17.77 9.97 -1.35
C LYS A 17 -18.78 9.74 -0.23
N ASP A 18 -18.94 10.71 0.64
CA ASP A 18 -19.86 10.67 1.79
C ASP A 18 -19.58 9.46 2.71
N GLY A 19 -18.29 9.14 2.95
CA GLY A 19 -17.86 8.02 3.78
C GLY A 19 -17.99 6.63 3.13
N ILE A 20 -18.52 6.56 1.89
CA ILE A 20 -18.80 5.29 1.21
C ILE A 20 -17.85 5.11 0.03
N ILE A 21 -17.38 3.88 -0.17
CA ILE A 21 -16.60 3.50 -1.35
C ILE A 21 -17.53 3.53 -2.57
N ARG A 22 -17.15 4.29 -3.59
CA ARG A 22 -17.91 4.47 -4.84
C ARG A 22 -17.25 3.82 -6.05
N HIS A 23 -15.96 3.67 -6.02
CA HIS A 23 -15.20 3.04 -7.11
C HIS A 23 -13.92 2.45 -6.56
N THR A 24 -13.52 1.31 -7.10
CA THR A 24 -12.21 0.67 -6.85
C THR A 24 -11.62 0.24 -8.17
N ALA A 25 -10.31 0.38 -8.30
CA ALA A 25 -9.56 -0.11 -9.45
C ALA A 25 -8.16 -0.51 -9.04
N VAL A 26 -7.54 -1.41 -9.80
CA VAL A 26 -6.18 -1.88 -9.58
C VAL A 26 -5.39 -1.70 -10.86
N ILE A 27 -4.26 -1.03 -10.77
CA ILE A 27 -3.28 -0.88 -11.84
C ILE A 27 -2.20 -1.93 -11.60
N PRO A 28 -1.84 -2.80 -12.57
CA PRO A 28 -0.97 -3.96 -12.36
C PRO A 28 0.52 -3.61 -12.33
N PHE A 29 0.89 -2.43 -11.86
CA PHE A 29 2.27 -2.00 -11.63
C PHE A 29 2.36 -0.94 -10.52
N GLY A 30 3.54 -0.88 -9.90
CA GLY A 30 3.85 0.01 -8.78
C GLY A 30 5.37 0.23 -8.68
N GLY A 31 5.91 0.25 -7.47
CA GLY A 31 7.32 0.57 -7.22
C GLY A 31 8.34 -0.35 -7.88
N ASN A 32 8.00 -1.61 -8.15
CA ASN A 32 8.93 -2.58 -8.76
C ASN A 32 9.24 -2.24 -10.23
N VAL A 33 8.29 -1.67 -10.96
CA VAL A 33 8.53 -1.25 -12.35
C VAL A 33 9.52 -0.07 -12.37
N ILE A 34 9.41 0.86 -11.41
CA ILE A 34 10.39 1.96 -11.25
C ILE A 34 11.79 1.38 -11.01
N THR A 35 11.90 0.37 -10.14
CA THR A 35 13.19 -0.31 -9.87
C THR A 35 13.76 -0.95 -11.13
N LYS A 36 12.90 -1.57 -11.95
CA LYS A 36 13.29 -2.18 -13.21
C LYS A 36 13.79 -1.12 -14.22
N ASP A 37 13.13 0.01 -14.33
CA ASP A 37 13.56 1.10 -15.21
C ASP A 37 14.91 1.68 -14.78
N ILE A 38 15.14 1.82 -13.46
CA ILE A 38 16.45 2.21 -12.93
C ILE A 38 17.50 1.16 -13.24
N GLN A 39 17.19 -0.12 -13.07
CA GLN A 39 18.08 -1.23 -13.39
C GLN A 39 18.53 -1.18 -14.86
N GLU A 40 17.59 -0.97 -15.78
CA GLU A 40 17.86 -0.91 -17.22
C GLU A 40 18.57 0.40 -17.58
N GLY A 41 18.05 1.55 -17.18
CA GLY A 41 18.57 2.87 -17.53
C GLY A 41 19.95 3.15 -16.93
N CYS A 42 20.23 2.66 -15.73
CA CYS A 42 21.53 2.78 -15.09
C CYS A 42 22.45 1.57 -15.35
N THR A 43 21.93 0.46 -15.92
CA THR A 43 22.65 -0.80 -16.13
C THR A 43 23.28 -1.30 -14.82
N VAL A 44 22.51 -1.45 -13.79
CA VAL A 44 22.91 -1.89 -12.43
C VAL A 44 22.14 -3.14 -12.05
N MET A 45 22.53 -3.80 -10.94
CA MET A 45 21.78 -4.93 -10.40
C MET A 45 20.48 -4.45 -9.76
N HIS A 46 19.46 -5.31 -9.71
CA HIS A 46 18.16 -5.02 -9.12
C HIS A 46 18.26 -4.43 -7.69
N ASP A 47 19.07 -5.06 -6.83
CA ASP A 47 19.25 -4.60 -5.44
C ASP A 47 19.93 -3.22 -5.34
N GLN A 48 20.81 -2.92 -6.31
CA GLN A 48 21.43 -1.59 -6.40
C GLN A 48 20.40 -0.56 -6.89
N ALA A 49 19.59 -0.92 -7.88
CA ALA A 49 18.50 -0.07 -8.39
C ALA A 49 17.49 0.26 -7.29
N GLU A 50 17.09 -0.72 -6.48
CA GLU A 50 16.20 -0.51 -5.34
C GLU A 50 16.81 0.43 -4.30
N LYS A 51 18.09 0.23 -3.96
CA LYS A 51 18.81 1.12 -3.05
C LYS A 51 18.92 2.55 -3.59
N LEU A 52 19.13 2.70 -4.90
CA LEU A 52 19.16 4.02 -5.56
C LEU A 52 17.80 4.69 -5.47
N LYS A 53 16.71 3.98 -5.78
CA LYS A 53 15.35 4.46 -5.67
C LYS A 53 15.02 4.95 -4.26
N VAL A 54 15.29 4.11 -3.26
CA VAL A 54 14.93 4.41 -1.86
C VAL A 54 15.76 5.56 -1.28
N ARG A 55 17.06 5.63 -1.58
CA ARG A 55 17.95 6.63 -0.98
C ARG A 55 17.96 7.97 -1.70
N PHE A 56 17.93 7.93 -3.01
CA PHE A 56 18.17 9.11 -3.86
C PHE A 56 17.01 9.43 -4.80
N GLY A 57 15.99 8.56 -4.87
CA GLY A 57 14.86 8.72 -5.77
C GLY A 57 14.04 9.96 -5.49
N SER A 58 13.76 10.71 -6.55
CA SER A 58 12.78 11.79 -6.57
C SER A 58 11.85 11.63 -7.77
N ALA A 59 10.56 11.89 -7.56
CA ALA A 59 9.57 11.86 -8.62
C ALA A 59 9.62 13.11 -9.52
N LEU A 60 10.31 14.18 -9.10
CA LEU A 60 10.46 15.44 -9.84
C LEU A 60 11.95 15.76 -9.98
N ALA A 61 12.49 15.69 -11.20
CA ALA A 61 13.89 15.95 -11.47
C ALA A 61 14.24 17.44 -11.36
N GLU A 62 13.28 18.33 -11.59
CA GLU A 62 13.49 19.77 -11.50
C GLU A 62 13.63 20.26 -10.04
N GLU A 63 13.11 19.51 -9.07
CA GLU A 63 13.28 19.78 -7.63
C GLU A 63 14.66 19.37 -7.09
N ILE A 64 15.56 18.87 -7.95
CA ILE A 64 16.95 18.56 -7.58
C ILE A 64 17.84 19.73 -7.98
N TYR A 65 18.11 20.60 -7.01
CA TYR A 65 18.97 21.77 -7.20
C TYR A 65 20.44 21.38 -7.18
N ASP A 66 20.85 20.54 -6.24
CA ASP A 66 22.21 20.01 -6.13
C ASP A 66 22.32 18.68 -6.88
N ASN A 67 22.77 18.76 -8.13
CA ASN A 67 22.91 17.55 -8.96
C ASN A 67 24.14 16.73 -8.56
N ARG A 68 24.03 16.00 -7.46
CA ARG A 68 25.11 15.17 -6.91
C ARG A 68 25.38 13.97 -7.82
N ILE A 69 26.66 13.57 -7.87
CA ILE A 69 27.07 12.33 -8.51
C ILE A 69 27.01 11.20 -7.48
N ILE A 70 26.30 10.16 -7.80
CA ILE A 70 26.16 8.96 -6.99
C ILE A 70 27.10 7.91 -7.57
N THR A 71 28.05 7.47 -6.76
CA THR A 71 29.00 6.41 -7.13
C THR A 71 28.42 5.05 -6.74
N ILE A 72 28.30 4.16 -7.70
CA ILE A 72 27.77 2.80 -7.55
C ILE A 72 28.96 1.83 -7.60
N PRO A 73 29.19 1.01 -6.56
CA PRO A 73 30.28 0.05 -6.57
C PRO A 73 30.16 -0.93 -7.74
N GLY A 74 31.26 -1.11 -8.47
CA GLY A 74 31.35 -2.11 -9.53
C GLY A 74 31.33 -3.53 -8.96
N LEU A 75 30.84 -4.49 -9.76
CA LEU A 75 30.78 -5.91 -9.41
C LEU A 75 32.07 -6.61 -9.79
N ARG A 76 32.64 -7.42 -8.88
CA ARG A 76 33.74 -8.35 -9.15
C ARG A 76 34.92 -7.72 -9.91
N GLY A 77 35.44 -6.59 -9.42
CA GLY A 77 36.61 -5.93 -10.03
C GLY A 77 36.30 -5.03 -11.25
N ARG A 78 35.02 -4.78 -11.55
CA ARG A 78 34.64 -3.73 -12.51
C ARG A 78 34.79 -2.34 -11.88
N GLU A 79 35.06 -1.38 -12.72
CA GLU A 79 35.12 0.02 -12.31
C GLU A 79 33.79 0.52 -11.69
N HIS A 80 33.88 1.52 -10.84
CA HIS A 80 32.74 2.20 -10.28
C HIS A 80 31.92 2.84 -11.40
N LYS A 81 30.61 2.86 -11.22
CA LYS A 81 29.69 3.55 -12.13
C LYS A 81 29.20 4.82 -11.45
N GLU A 82 29.11 5.88 -12.20
CA GLU A 82 28.60 7.15 -11.73
C GLU A 82 27.29 7.51 -12.41
N ILE A 83 26.33 7.98 -11.64
CA ILE A 83 25.08 8.52 -12.14
C ILE A 83 24.76 9.83 -11.43
N SER A 84 24.26 10.82 -12.14
CA SER A 84 23.76 12.02 -11.52
C SER A 84 22.38 11.81 -10.89
N GLU A 85 22.14 12.39 -9.73
CA GLU A 85 20.85 12.31 -9.01
C GLU A 85 19.70 12.84 -9.90
N LYS A 86 19.95 13.86 -10.70
CA LYS A 86 18.97 14.42 -11.66
C LYS A 86 18.62 13.42 -12.77
N ASN A 87 19.59 12.70 -13.32
CA ASN A 87 19.31 11.68 -14.33
C ASN A 87 18.56 10.48 -13.77
N LEU A 88 18.91 10.01 -12.54
CA LEU A 88 18.15 9.01 -11.81
C LEU A 88 16.70 9.44 -11.65
N SER A 89 16.48 10.68 -11.23
CA SER A 89 15.14 11.22 -11.02
C SER A 89 14.35 11.38 -12.30
N ARG A 90 14.97 11.67 -13.44
CA ARG A 90 14.27 11.65 -14.75
C ARG A 90 13.75 10.28 -15.12
N ILE A 91 14.51 9.22 -14.86
CA ILE A 91 14.05 7.84 -15.10
C ILE A 91 12.84 7.54 -14.21
N ILE A 92 12.93 7.90 -12.93
CA ILE A 92 11.84 7.70 -11.97
C ILE A 92 10.61 8.51 -12.35
N GLN A 93 10.78 9.80 -12.68
CA GLN A 93 9.72 10.71 -13.04
C GLN A 93 8.90 10.19 -14.22
N ALA A 94 9.55 9.76 -15.29
CA ALA A 94 8.86 9.24 -16.48
C ALA A 94 7.94 8.06 -16.13
N ARG A 95 8.37 7.15 -15.25
CA ARG A 95 7.53 6.04 -14.82
C ARG A 95 6.42 6.45 -13.88
N VAL A 96 6.67 7.37 -12.97
CA VAL A 96 5.66 7.86 -12.03
C VAL A 96 4.59 8.66 -12.76
N GLU A 97 4.95 9.44 -13.79
CA GLU A 97 4.00 10.11 -14.68
C GLU A 97 3.07 9.11 -15.36
N GLU A 98 3.62 8.02 -15.90
CA GLU A 98 2.81 6.96 -16.51
C GLU A 98 1.85 6.32 -15.49
N ILE A 99 2.30 6.07 -14.26
CA ILE A 99 1.41 5.58 -13.19
C ILE A 99 0.27 6.58 -12.96
N PHE A 100 0.56 7.86 -12.87
CA PHE A 100 -0.48 8.88 -12.68
C PHE A 100 -1.39 9.07 -13.90
N ASP A 101 -0.93 8.82 -15.12
CA ASP A 101 -1.80 8.77 -16.31
C ASP A 101 -2.89 7.71 -16.13
N TYR A 102 -2.52 6.50 -15.71
CA TYR A 102 -3.50 5.43 -15.45
C TYR A 102 -4.40 5.74 -14.26
N VAL A 103 -3.85 6.30 -13.17
CA VAL A 103 -4.64 6.74 -12.02
C VAL A 103 -5.68 7.78 -12.45
N PHE A 104 -5.27 8.77 -13.22
CA PHE A 104 -6.14 9.83 -13.67
C PHE A 104 -7.20 9.33 -14.66
N TRP A 105 -6.82 8.41 -15.55
CA TRP A 105 -7.76 7.76 -16.44
C TRP A 105 -8.84 6.98 -15.65
N GLU A 106 -8.48 6.23 -14.62
CA GLU A 106 -9.44 5.53 -13.77
C GLU A 106 -10.35 6.49 -12.99
N ILE A 107 -9.81 7.60 -12.49
CA ILE A 107 -10.60 8.63 -11.82
C ILE A 107 -11.64 9.23 -12.79
N ARG A 108 -11.26 9.51 -14.03
CA ARG A 108 -12.19 9.99 -15.07
C ARG A 108 -13.24 8.96 -15.38
N ARG A 109 -12.84 7.72 -15.59
CA ARG A 109 -13.74 6.59 -15.89
C ARG A 109 -14.79 6.39 -14.80
N SER A 110 -14.44 6.63 -13.56
CA SER A 110 -15.35 6.55 -12.42
C SER A 110 -16.47 7.62 -12.43
N GLY A 111 -16.31 8.72 -13.17
CA GLY A 111 -17.23 9.86 -13.19
C GLY A 111 -17.19 10.73 -11.92
N PHE A 112 -16.16 10.54 -11.06
CA PHE A 112 -16.01 11.32 -9.82
C PHE A 112 -14.93 12.40 -9.88
N GLU A 113 -14.24 12.61 -11.00
CA GLU A 113 -13.15 13.58 -11.18
C GLU A 113 -13.50 14.95 -10.56
N LYS A 114 -14.64 15.53 -10.93
CA LYS A 114 -15.08 16.85 -10.45
C LYS A 114 -15.68 16.85 -9.04
N LYS A 115 -15.74 15.70 -8.38
CA LYS A 115 -16.37 15.51 -7.06
C LYS A 115 -15.35 15.22 -5.96
N LEU A 116 -14.06 15.18 -6.29
CA LEU A 116 -12.95 14.90 -5.36
C LEU A 116 -12.46 16.17 -4.66
N ILE A 117 -13.33 16.83 -3.89
CA ILE A 117 -13.01 18.10 -3.20
C ILE A 117 -11.80 17.94 -2.26
N ALA A 118 -11.67 16.80 -1.61
CA ALA A 118 -10.54 16.51 -0.72
C ALA A 118 -9.29 15.99 -1.47
N GLY A 119 -9.29 16.00 -2.81
CA GLY A 119 -8.16 15.62 -3.65
C GLY A 119 -7.73 14.17 -3.52
N LEU A 120 -6.42 13.97 -3.68
CA LEU A 120 -5.73 12.69 -3.65
C LEU A 120 -5.05 12.44 -2.32
N VAL A 121 -5.07 11.20 -1.86
CA VAL A 121 -4.31 10.73 -0.69
C VAL A 121 -3.43 9.59 -1.14
N LEU A 122 -2.11 9.77 -1.09
CA LEU A 122 -1.14 8.75 -1.46
C LEU A 122 -0.72 7.95 -0.24
N THR A 123 -0.71 6.64 -0.35
CA THR A 123 -0.22 5.71 0.67
C THR A 123 0.62 4.60 0.02
N GLY A 124 1.07 3.62 0.81
CA GLY A 124 1.97 2.57 0.34
C GLY A 124 3.43 3.00 0.24
N GLY A 125 4.31 2.04 -0.04
CA GLY A 125 5.75 2.27 -0.10
C GLY A 125 6.17 3.25 -1.20
N GLY A 126 5.48 3.25 -2.35
CA GLY A 126 5.73 4.17 -3.46
C GLY A 126 5.48 5.63 -3.11
N SER A 127 4.55 5.91 -2.20
CA SER A 127 4.27 7.27 -1.73
C SER A 127 5.44 7.94 -0.97
N LEU A 128 6.45 7.16 -0.59
CA LEU A 128 7.64 7.66 0.10
C LEU A 128 8.66 8.31 -0.84
N LEU A 129 8.52 8.15 -2.16
CA LEU A 129 9.36 8.87 -3.11
C LEU A 129 9.31 10.38 -2.83
N LYS A 130 10.47 11.02 -2.90
CA LYS A 130 10.55 12.48 -2.74
C LYS A 130 9.73 13.16 -3.84
N HIS A 131 9.04 14.22 -3.49
CA HIS A 131 8.28 15.10 -4.40
C HIS A 131 7.13 14.41 -5.18
N ILE A 132 6.74 13.18 -4.81
CA ILE A 132 5.68 12.45 -5.52
C ILE A 132 4.32 13.15 -5.41
N ASN A 133 4.03 13.78 -4.26
CA ASN A 133 2.80 14.57 -4.08
C ASN A 133 2.78 15.79 -5.00
N LEU A 134 3.91 16.48 -5.17
CA LEU A 134 4.03 17.63 -6.08
C LEU A 134 3.81 17.20 -7.53
N LEU A 135 4.42 16.07 -7.94
CA LEU A 135 4.19 15.52 -9.28
C LEU A 135 2.72 15.14 -9.48
N ALA A 136 2.10 14.51 -8.48
CA ALA A 136 0.68 14.16 -8.55
C ALA A 136 -0.21 15.39 -8.71
N GLU A 137 0.05 16.47 -7.96
CA GLU A 137 -0.67 17.74 -8.08
C GLU A 137 -0.48 18.38 -9.44
N TYR A 138 0.77 18.42 -9.92
CA TYR A 138 1.10 18.97 -11.23
C TYR A 138 0.41 18.22 -12.37
N HIS A 139 0.42 16.88 -12.28
CA HIS A 139 -0.10 15.99 -13.32
C HIS A 139 -1.64 15.94 -13.35
N THR A 140 -2.27 15.94 -12.19
CA THR A 140 -3.73 15.77 -12.07
C THR A 140 -4.51 17.08 -11.89
N GLY A 141 -3.85 18.16 -11.47
CA GLY A 141 -4.48 19.41 -11.07
C GLY A 141 -5.27 19.32 -9.76
N MET A 142 -5.13 18.22 -9.00
CA MET A 142 -5.82 17.99 -7.74
C MET A 142 -4.85 18.12 -6.57
N ASN A 143 -5.31 18.68 -5.44
CA ASN A 143 -4.52 18.69 -4.22
C ASN A 143 -4.13 17.27 -3.81
N CYS A 144 -2.89 17.07 -3.38
CA CYS A 144 -2.37 15.77 -3.02
C CYS A 144 -1.66 15.78 -1.67
N ARG A 145 -1.96 14.82 -0.81
CA ARG A 145 -1.26 14.62 0.46
C ARG A 145 -0.85 13.18 0.68
N LYS A 146 0.15 12.97 1.54
CA LYS A 146 0.50 11.62 2.00
C LYS A 146 -0.46 11.19 3.11
N GLY A 147 -0.97 9.97 3.01
CA GLY A 147 -1.77 9.32 4.03
C GLY A 147 -0.88 8.53 4.99
N GLN A 148 -1.14 8.64 6.28
CA GLN A 148 -0.46 7.90 7.33
C GLN A 148 -1.50 7.15 8.17
N PRO A 149 -1.26 5.89 8.57
CA PRO A 149 -2.22 5.08 9.32
C PRO A 149 -2.13 5.35 10.82
N ILE A 150 -2.36 6.58 11.27
CA ILE A 150 -2.13 7.00 12.67
C ILE A 150 -3.40 7.18 13.51
N GLU A 151 -4.58 7.33 12.89
CA GLU A 151 -5.82 7.72 13.58
C GLU A 151 -6.26 6.73 14.70
N HIS A 152 -5.96 5.44 14.54
CA HIS A 152 -6.40 4.38 15.46
C HIS A 152 -5.24 3.74 16.22
N LEU A 153 -4.05 4.34 16.16
CA LEU A 153 -2.91 3.83 16.93
C LEU A 153 -2.97 4.35 18.37
N ALA A 154 -2.71 3.46 19.34
CA ALA A 154 -2.65 3.80 20.76
C ALA A 154 -1.52 4.81 21.03
N HIS A 155 -1.67 5.63 22.07
CA HIS A 155 -0.61 6.53 22.52
C HIS A 155 0.67 5.74 22.83
N GLY A 156 1.83 6.25 22.36
CA GLY A 156 3.12 5.60 22.56
C GLY A 156 3.50 4.55 21.51
N TYR A 157 2.77 4.47 20.39
CA TYR A 157 3.17 3.60 19.27
C TYR A 157 4.55 3.99 18.71
N SER A 158 5.26 3.01 18.17
CA SER A 158 6.53 3.27 17.47
C SER A 158 6.31 4.19 16.25
N SER A 159 7.08 5.26 16.13
CA SER A 159 7.02 6.18 14.99
C SER A 159 7.20 5.48 13.63
N ALA A 160 7.85 4.32 13.62
CA ALA A 160 7.98 3.49 12.42
C ALA A 160 6.61 3.05 11.85
N LEU A 161 5.62 2.77 12.73
CA LEU A 161 4.28 2.36 12.32
C LEU A 161 3.47 3.46 11.64
N ALA A 162 3.84 4.73 11.82
CA ALA A 162 3.22 5.85 11.12
C ALA A 162 3.55 5.88 9.61
N SER A 163 4.48 5.04 9.16
CA SER A 163 4.85 4.98 7.74
C SER A 163 3.71 4.46 6.87
N PRO A 164 3.47 5.08 5.70
CA PRO A 164 2.51 4.61 4.70
C PRO A 164 2.70 3.15 4.27
N ILE A 165 3.91 2.59 4.43
CA ILE A 165 4.20 1.16 4.13
C ILE A 165 3.28 0.22 4.92
N TYR A 166 2.92 0.61 6.12
CA TYR A 166 2.12 -0.23 7.02
C TYR A 166 0.61 0.02 6.94
N ALA A 167 0.15 0.92 6.06
CA ALA A 167 -1.25 1.32 5.98
C ALA A 167 -2.21 0.13 5.82
N THR A 168 -1.94 -0.75 4.88
CA THR A 168 -2.75 -1.94 4.62
C THR A 168 -2.70 -2.92 5.80
N GLY A 169 -1.51 -3.18 6.37
CA GLY A 169 -1.34 -4.09 7.52
C GLY A 169 -2.08 -3.60 8.77
N ILE A 170 -1.96 -2.30 9.08
CA ILE A 170 -2.67 -1.68 10.20
C ILE A 170 -4.19 -1.70 9.96
N GLY A 171 -4.64 -1.40 8.74
CA GLY A 171 -6.05 -1.46 8.39
C GLY A 171 -6.65 -2.86 8.57
N LEU A 172 -5.93 -3.90 8.15
CA LEU A 172 -6.36 -5.30 8.35
C LEU A 172 -6.42 -5.69 9.83
N LEU A 173 -5.44 -5.24 10.62
CA LEU A 173 -5.43 -5.49 12.06
C LEU A 173 -6.61 -4.84 12.77
N ILE A 174 -6.87 -3.55 12.48
CA ILE A 174 -8.04 -2.82 13.03
C ILE A 174 -9.33 -3.51 12.63
N HIS A 175 -9.45 -3.92 11.37
CA HIS A 175 -10.63 -4.64 10.90
C HIS A 175 -10.85 -5.97 11.63
N ALA A 176 -9.77 -6.72 11.89
CA ALA A 176 -9.84 -7.98 12.64
C ALA A 176 -10.31 -7.74 14.09
N ILE A 177 -9.75 -6.73 14.78
CA ILE A 177 -10.14 -6.38 16.15
C ILE A 177 -11.62 -5.98 16.22
N ASN A 178 -12.07 -5.10 15.35
CA ASN A 178 -13.46 -4.66 15.30
C ASN A 178 -14.42 -5.82 15.02
N ASN A 179 -14.03 -6.78 14.17
CA ASN A 179 -14.85 -7.96 13.91
C ASN A 179 -14.94 -8.92 15.10
N GLU A 180 -13.88 -9.04 15.92
CA GLU A 180 -13.94 -9.82 17.15
C GLU A 180 -14.81 -9.17 18.21
N GLU A 181 -14.77 -7.86 18.35
CA GLU A 181 -15.65 -7.11 19.26
C GLU A 181 -17.12 -7.24 18.86
N ILE A 182 -17.44 -7.11 17.56
CA ILE A 182 -18.79 -7.31 17.03
C ILE A 182 -19.26 -8.75 17.30
N LYS A 183 -18.39 -9.75 17.12
CA LYS A 183 -18.73 -11.15 17.41
C LYS A 183 -19.04 -11.36 18.87
N LYS A 184 -18.25 -10.83 19.80
CA LYS A 184 -18.49 -10.92 21.25
C LYS A 184 -19.82 -10.27 21.63
N GLN A 185 -20.09 -9.07 21.14
CA GLN A 185 -21.37 -8.37 21.38
C GLN A 185 -22.57 -9.19 20.86
N LEU A 186 -22.46 -9.80 19.68
CA LEU A 186 -23.51 -10.65 19.14
C LEU A 186 -23.69 -11.94 19.96
N GLU A 187 -22.61 -12.49 20.52
CA GLU A 187 -22.66 -13.66 21.39
C GLU A 187 -23.33 -13.32 22.73
N GLU A 188 -22.94 -12.23 23.36
CA GLU A 188 -23.57 -11.72 24.59
C GLU A 188 -25.05 -11.42 24.40
N THR A 189 -25.43 -10.72 23.33
CA THR A 189 -26.85 -10.40 23.01
C THR A 189 -27.67 -11.66 22.74
N THR A 190 -27.04 -12.69 22.12
CA THR A 190 -27.73 -13.95 21.83
C THR A 190 -27.94 -14.79 23.10
N GLU A 191 -26.98 -14.76 24.02
CA GLU A 191 -27.10 -15.44 25.32
C GLU A 191 -28.17 -14.78 26.19
N GLU A 192 -28.24 -13.44 26.20
CA GLU A 192 -29.30 -12.71 26.91
C GLU A 192 -30.70 -12.96 26.32
N ALA A 193 -30.82 -13.05 24.98
CA ALA A 193 -32.09 -13.34 24.31
C ALA A 193 -32.57 -14.78 24.62
N VAL A 194 -31.65 -15.74 24.67
CA VAL A 194 -31.94 -17.14 25.03
C VAL A 194 -32.38 -17.24 26.49
N LEU A 195 -31.74 -16.49 27.40
CA LEU A 195 -32.11 -16.43 28.83
C LEU A 195 -33.50 -15.81 29.05
N ASN A 196 -33.90 -14.88 28.19
CA ASN A 196 -35.18 -14.19 28.26
C ASN A 196 -36.33 -14.92 27.51
N GLY A 197 -36.08 -16.08 26.91
CA GLY A 197 -37.07 -16.92 26.23
C GLY A 197 -37.58 -16.37 24.89
N GLU A 198 -36.83 -15.47 24.25
CA GLU A 198 -37.12 -14.94 22.93
C GLU A 198 -36.49 -15.81 21.83
N ASP A 199 -37.32 -16.33 20.91
CA ASP A 199 -36.81 -17.06 19.74
C ASP A 199 -36.01 -16.17 18.83
N SER A 200 -34.68 -16.30 18.82
CA SER A 200 -33.77 -15.51 18.01
C SER A 200 -33.62 -16.07 16.59
N PRO A 201 -33.80 -15.26 15.53
CA PRO A 201 -33.66 -15.70 14.13
C PRO A 201 -32.22 -16.11 13.73
N VAL A 202 -31.24 -15.89 14.61
CA VAL A 202 -29.82 -16.11 14.33
C VAL A 202 -29.35 -17.54 14.53
N ALA A 203 -30.19 -18.41 15.15
CA ALA A 203 -29.79 -19.79 15.47
C ALA A 203 -29.70 -20.73 14.25
N MET A 204 -30.34 -20.42 13.12
CA MET A 204 -30.35 -21.28 11.92
C MET A 204 -29.10 -21.18 11.02
N GLY A 205 -28.29 -20.09 11.10
CA GLY A 205 -27.10 -19.91 10.27
C GLY A 205 -25.81 -20.55 10.82
N ARG A 206 -25.73 -20.81 12.12
CA ARG A 206 -24.49 -21.14 12.82
C ARG A 206 -23.94 -22.57 12.63
N GLN A 207 -24.76 -23.53 12.22
CA GLN A 207 -24.29 -24.93 12.09
C GLN A 207 -23.42 -25.21 10.86
N GLN A 208 -23.48 -24.37 9.82
CA GLN A 208 -22.73 -24.59 8.58
C GLN A 208 -21.37 -23.88 8.55
N GLU A 209 -21.20 -22.71 9.18
CA GLU A 209 -19.94 -21.95 9.16
C GLU A 209 -18.84 -22.55 10.05
N ASN A 210 -19.18 -23.11 11.19
CA ASN A 210 -18.19 -23.67 12.13
C ASN A 210 -17.42 -24.90 11.61
N LYS A 211 -17.96 -25.67 10.67
CA LYS A 211 -17.29 -26.85 10.09
C LYS A 211 -16.17 -26.48 9.12
N TRP A 212 -16.33 -25.39 8.38
CA TRP A 212 -15.35 -24.93 7.38
C TRP A 212 -14.16 -24.23 8.03
N ILE A 213 -14.41 -23.36 9.00
CA ILE A 213 -13.37 -22.65 9.76
C ILE A 213 -12.52 -23.62 10.58
N LYS A 214 -13.12 -24.62 11.24
CA LYS A 214 -12.38 -25.69 11.91
C LYS A 214 -11.49 -26.49 10.96
N LYS A 215 -11.95 -26.76 9.73
CA LYS A 215 -11.13 -27.44 8.73
C LYS A 215 -9.93 -26.63 8.29
N ILE A 216 -10.05 -25.31 8.09
CA ILE A 216 -8.93 -24.44 7.74
C ILE A 216 -7.92 -24.38 8.90
N PHE A 217 -8.38 -24.24 10.14
CA PHE A 217 -7.51 -24.20 11.32
C PHE A 217 -6.74 -25.52 11.53
N THR A 218 -7.34 -26.66 11.23
CA THR A 218 -6.67 -27.96 11.31
C THR A 218 -5.62 -28.12 10.20
N TYR A 219 -5.92 -27.67 8.99
CA TYR A 219 -4.97 -27.72 7.86
C TYR A 219 -3.77 -26.79 8.06
N THR A 220 -3.97 -25.59 8.60
CA THR A 220 -2.85 -24.67 8.89
C THR A 220 -1.99 -25.21 10.03
N LYS A 221 -2.58 -25.83 11.05
CA LYS A 221 -1.84 -26.40 12.16
C LYS A 221 -0.96 -27.59 11.71
N GLU A 222 -1.49 -28.50 10.89
CA GLU A 222 -0.72 -29.61 10.29
C GLU A 222 0.40 -29.13 9.36
N PHE A 223 0.21 -28.01 8.65
CA PHE A 223 1.23 -27.43 7.78
C PHE A 223 2.40 -26.81 8.55
N PHE A 224 2.16 -26.24 9.73
CA PHE A 224 3.20 -25.66 10.58
C PHE A 224 3.86 -26.70 11.53
N GLU A 225 3.25 -27.84 11.78
CA GLU A 225 3.82 -28.90 12.61
C GLU A 225 4.57 -29.98 11.79
N ALA A 226 4.54 -29.93 10.46
CA ALA A 226 5.09 -30.97 9.57
C ALA A 226 6.53 -30.73 9.06
N ASP A 227 7.27 -29.70 9.54
CA ASP A 227 8.67 -29.50 9.12
C ASP A 227 9.62 -29.35 10.32
N PRO A 228 10.20 -30.44 10.86
CA PRO A 228 11.29 -30.37 11.83
C PRO A 228 12.70 -30.59 11.22
N ASP A 229 12.90 -30.53 9.91
CA ASP A 229 14.21 -30.79 9.29
C ASP A 229 14.53 -29.78 8.18
N ILE A 230 15.13 -28.62 8.53
CA ILE A 230 16.12 -27.94 7.70
C ILE A 230 17.26 -27.47 8.61
N ASP A 231 18.16 -28.38 8.94
CA ASP A 231 19.55 -28.10 9.24
C ASP A 231 20.33 -28.09 7.94
N CYS A 232 21.01 -26.97 7.66
CA CYS A 232 22.27 -26.69 6.95
C CYS A 232 22.21 -25.34 6.26
#